data_5cdc27b03ad9590318ec86cb40155beb
#
_entry.id   5cdc27b03ad9590318ec86cb40155beb
#
_cell.length_a   1.000
_cell.length_b   1.000
_cell.length_c   1.000
_cell.angle_alpha   90.00
_cell.angle_beta   90.00
_cell.angle_gamma   90.00
#
_symmetry.space_group_name_H-M   'P 1'
#
loop_
_entity.id
_entity.type
_entity.pdbx_description
1 polymer ?
#
loop_
_entity_poly.entity_id
_entity_poly.type
_entity_poly.pdbx_seq_one_letter_code
_entity_poly.pdbx_strand_id
1 'polypeptide(L)'
;MEYDDNIGRGRMLAPLPERMRPQTLDGYVGQKHLIGPGGILRNMIETGNLSSFILWGPPGVGKTTLSHIVAKSLGREFFTLSAVSAGVKDVREVIDRARSNSLFSNGLSPILFIDEIHRFNKSQQDALLGAVEDGTIVLIGATTENPSFEVITPLLSRCQVFVLKSLGKDDLQILLDNALTSDEVLKYRNIKVKETDALFRYSAGDARKLLNILEIVTGSFAGKKEIVIDNKAVTACLQENIAIYDKGGEMHYDVISAFIKSVRGSDPNAAVYYLARMLDGGEDPLFIARRLCILAAEDVGLANPNALLLANSTFQIVHTIGMPEARIPLAECTIYLASSAKSNSAYMAINEALGVAKETQTASVPLYLRNAPTKLMEELGYADGYKYAHEYPGHFVDLEFMPEELAGRKFYEPADNKQEDGLRNRLESLWPKYYPKK
;
A
#
# COMPACT_ATOMS: atom_id res chain seq x y z
N MET A 1 -44.42 -22.82 -20.12
CA MET A 1 -44.25 -22.23 -18.78
C MET A 1 -43.81 -20.82 -19.02
N GLU A 2 -44.75 -19.87 -18.98
CA GLU A 2 -44.50 -18.44 -19.13
C GLU A 2 -43.73 -17.98 -17.89
N TYR A 3 -42.57 -17.43 -18.10
CA TYR A 3 -41.75 -16.84 -17.04
C TYR A 3 -42.36 -15.50 -16.64
N ASP A 4 -42.77 -15.44 -15.39
CA ASP A 4 -43.37 -14.25 -14.79
C ASP A 4 -42.25 -13.17 -14.64
N ASP A 5 -42.29 -12.19 -15.56
CA ASP A 5 -41.40 -11.01 -15.56
C ASP A 5 -41.59 -10.09 -14.32
N ASN A 6 -42.39 -10.52 -13.34
CA ASN A 6 -42.73 -9.75 -12.14
C ASN A 6 -41.85 -10.01 -10.93
N ILE A 7 -40.85 -10.92 -10.98
CA ILE A 7 -39.95 -11.19 -9.83
C ILE A 7 -38.94 -10.08 -9.64
N GLY A 8 -38.77 -9.17 -10.62
CA GLY A 8 -37.73 -8.13 -10.61
C GLY A 8 -38.10 -6.75 -10.08
N ARG A 9 -39.34 -6.46 -9.71
CA ARG A 9 -39.80 -5.09 -9.42
C ARG A 9 -40.00 -4.73 -7.94
N GLY A 10 -39.63 -5.58 -6.98
CA GLY A 10 -39.97 -5.34 -5.58
C GLY A 10 -38.91 -5.60 -4.51
N ARG A 11 -37.81 -6.28 -4.80
CA ARG A 11 -36.68 -6.44 -3.86
C ARG A 11 -35.40 -6.01 -4.55
N MET A 12 -34.71 -4.99 -3.99
CA MET A 12 -33.30 -4.73 -4.33
C MET A 12 -32.51 -5.96 -3.88
N LEU A 13 -32.12 -6.81 -4.82
CA LEU A 13 -31.18 -7.91 -4.55
C LEU A 13 -29.82 -7.31 -4.21
N ALA A 14 -29.11 -7.95 -3.28
CA ALA A 14 -27.73 -7.56 -2.99
C ALA A 14 -26.88 -7.67 -4.27
N PRO A 15 -25.81 -6.83 -4.43
CA PRO A 15 -24.90 -6.94 -5.57
C PRO A 15 -24.30 -8.34 -5.71
N LEU A 16 -24.00 -8.76 -6.92
CA LEU A 16 -23.46 -10.09 -7.22
C LEU A 16 -22.24 -10.47 -6.37
N PRO A 17 -21.26 -9.57 -6.09
CA PRO A 17 -20.15 -9.90 -5.20
C PRO A 17 -20.58 -10.30 -3.78
N GLU A 18 -21.66 -9.74 -3.28
CA GLU A 18 -22.19 -10.09 -1.96
C GLU A 18 -22.96 -11.41 -1.99
N ARG A 19 -23.76 -11.65 -3.03
CA ARG A 19 -24.49 -12.92 -3.22
C ARG A 19 -23.54 -14.10 -3.40
N MET A 20 -22.38 -13.87 -4.06
CA MET A 20 -21.35 -14.88 -4.31
C MET A 20 -20.31 -15.00 -3.20
N ARG A 21 -20.47 -14.30 -2.08
CA ARG A 21 -19.52 -14.36 -0.97
C ARG A 21 -19.47 -15.77 -0.36
N PRO A 22 -18.33 -16.49 -0.41
CA PRO A 22 -18.22 -17.83 0.14
C PRO A 22 -18.39 -17.81 1.67
N GLN A 23 -19.02 -18.86 2.17
CA GLN A 23 -19.32 -19.04 3.60
C GLN A 23 -18.41 -20.09 4.29
N THR A 24 -17.63 -20.80 3.49
CA THR A 24 -16.72 -21.88 3.95
C THR A 24 -15.36 -21.77 3.25
N LEU A 25 -14.33 -22.40 3.85
CA LEU A 25 -12.99 -22.44 3.24
C LEU A 25 -12.99 -23.17 1.88
N ASP A 26 -13.81 -24.21 1.72
CA ASP A 26 -13.86 -24.97 0.48
C ASP A 26 -14.50 -24.19 -0.68
N GLY A 27 -15.36 -23.23 -0.36
CA GLY A 27 -15.90 -22.29 -1.33
C GLY A 27 -15.00 -21.08 -1.62
N TYR A 28 -13.92 -20.91 -0.87
CA TYR A 28 -13.02 -19.79 -1.04
C TYR A 28 -12.00 -20.05 -2.15
N VAL A 29 -12.00 -19.20 -3.17
CA VAL A 29 -11.15 -19.36 -4.37
C VAL A 29 -9.82 -18.62 -4.17
N GLY A 30 -8.73 -19.24 -4.61
CA GLY A 30 -7.37 -18.68 -4.54
C GLY A 30 -6.66 -18.95 -3.20
N GLN A 31 -5.55 -18.28 -2.99
CA GLN A 31 -4.71 -18.31 -1.77
C GLN A 31 -4.31 -19.73 -1.29
N LYS A 32 -4.11 -20.67 -2.19
CA LYS A 32 -3.80 -22.08 -1.88
C LYS A 32 -2.61 -22.26 -0.93
N HIS A 33 -1.65 -21.32 -0.96
CA HIS A 33 -0.48 -21.33 -0.07
C HIS A 33 -0.82 -21.07 1.41
N LEU A 34 -1.97 -20.43 1.69
CA LEU A 34 -2.44 -20.15 3.06
C LEU A 34 -3.52 -21.12 3.52
N ILE A 35 -4.47 -21.45 2.64
CA ILE A 35 -5.70 -22.18 2.98
C ILE A 35 -5.82 -23.53 2.26
N GLY A 36 -4.88 -23.88 1.37
CA GLY A 36 -4.83 -25.20 0.75
C GLY A 36 -4.49 -26.30 1.78
N PRO A 37 -4.50 -27.57 1.36
CA PRO A 37 -4.10 -28.68 2.24
C PRO A 37 -2.68 -28.44 2.82
N GLY A 38 -2.57 -28.46 4.16
CA GLY A 38 -1.32 -28.17 4.87
C GLY A 38 -0.97 -26.68 4.96
N GLY A 39 -1.82 -25.80 4.49
CA GLY A 39 -1.64 -24.35 4.61
C GLY A 39 -1.69 -23.89 6.06
N ILE A 40 -0.84 -22.90 6.39
CA ILE A 40 -0.69 -22.45 7.78
C ILE A 40 -2.00 -21.93 8.38
N LEU A 41 -2.77 -21.14 7.63
CA LEU A 41 -4.03 -20.58 8.11
C LEU A 41 -5.12 -21.67 8.21
N ARG A 42 -5.13 -22.64 7.29
CA ARG A 42 -6.03 -23.80 7.39
C ARG A 42 -5.74 -24.59 8.67
N ASN A 43 -4.49 -24.88 8.96
CA ASN A 43 -4.10 -25.58 10.19
C ASN A 43 -4.51 -24.83 11.47
N MET A 44 -4.35 -23.49 11.49
CA MET A 44 -4.80 -22.66 12.63
C MET A 44 -6.31 -22.79 12.86
N ILE A 45 -7.09 -22.85 11.76
CA ILE A 45 -8.56 -23.00 11.83
C ILE A 45 -8.92 -24.43 12.28
N GLU A 46 -8.32 -25.45 11.69
CA GLU A 46 -8.62 -26.87 11.99
C GLU A 46 -8.22 -27.26 13.41
N THR A 47 -7.13 -26.70 13.94
CA THR A 47 -6.68 -26.94 15.32
C THR A 47 -7.37 -26.06 16.37
N GLY A 48 -8.09 -25.00 15.94
CA GLY A 48 -8.68 -24.01 16.83
C GLY A 48 -7.68 -23.04 17.46
N ASN A 49 -6.38 -23.21 17.20
CA ASN A 49 -5.30 -22.38 17.73
C ASN A 49 -5.10 -21.13 16.86
N LEU A 50 -5.98 -20.16 17.07
CA LEU A 50 -5.93 -18.89 16.32
C LEU A 50 -5.13 -17.84 17.10
N SER A 51 -4.00 -17.41 16.55
CA SER A 51 -3.26 -16.22 16.99
C SER A 51 -3.69 -15.00 16.17
N SER A 52 -3.39 -13.79 16.67
CA SER A 52 -3.63 -12.53 15.93
C SER A 52 -2.78 -12.47 14.67
N PHE A 53 -3.35 -11.94 13.60
CA PHE A 53 -2.67 -11.81 12.31
C PHE A 53 -3.15 -10.62 11.49
N ILE A 54 -2.33 -10.26 10.50
CA ILE A 54 -2.62 -9.21 9.51
C ILE A 54 -2.67 -9.84 8.12
N LEU A 55 -3.75 -9.61 7.40
CA LEU A 55 -3.93 -9.97 6.00
C LEU A 55 -3.46 -8.80 5.13
N TRP A 56 -2.34 -8.96 4.45
CA TRP A 56 -1.80 -7.96 3.54
C TRP A 56 -1.93 -8.43 2.09
N GLY A 57 -2.49 -7.58 1.24
CA GLY A 57 -2.59 -7.88 -0.19
C GLY A 57 -3.50 -6.91 -0.93
N PRO A 58 -3.56 -6.99 -2.26
CA PRO A 58 -4.32 -6.07 -3.10
C PRO A 58 -5.82 -6.10 -2.77
N PRO A 59 -6.59 -5.10 -3.24
CA PRO A 59 -8.04 -5.10 -3.06
C PRO A 59 -8.69 -6.30 -3.75
N GLY A 60 -9.89 -6.70 -3.29
CA GLY A 60 -10.71 -7.72 -3.91
C GLY A 60 -10.21 -9.17 -3.87
N VAL A 61 -9.09 -9.46 -3.18
CA VAL A 61 -8.55 -10.83 -3.05
C VAL A 61 -9.20 -11.65 -1.91
N GLY A 62 -10.22 -11.08 -1.23
CA GLY A 62 -11.02 -11.79 -0.26
C GLY A 62 -10.59 -11.66 1.20
N LYS A 63 -9.78 -10.65 1.60
CA LYS A 63 -9.35 -10.42 3.00
C LYS A 63 -10.51 -10.45 4.00
N THR A 64 -11.51 -9.61 3.79
CA THR A 64 -12.72 -9.52 4.64
C THR A 64 -13.51 -10.82 4.65
N THR A 65 -13.66 -11.45 3.49
CA THR A 65 -14.36 -12.74 3.34
C THR A 65 -13.66 -13.85 4.13
N LEU A 66 -12.33 -13.93 4.03
CA LEU A 66 -11.53 -14.92 4.75
C LEU A 66 -11.68 -14.73 6.27
N SER A 67 -11.67 -13.48 6.75
CA SER A 67 -11.86 -13.17 8.18
C SER A 67 -13.22 -13.64 8.71
N HIS A 68 -14.28 -13.45 7.92
CA HIS A 68 -15.62 -13.97 8.26
C HIS A 68 -15.67 -15.49 8.29
N ILE A 69 -15.05 -16.15 7.31
CA ILE A 69 -14.98 -17.63 7.26
C ILE A 69 -14.25 -18.17 8.48
N VAL A 70 -13.11 -17.56 8.86
CA VAL A 70 -12.34 -17.95 10.04
C VAL A 70 -13.20 -17.87 11.30
N ALA A 71 -13.88 -16.75 11.52
CA ALA A 71 -14.73 -16.56 12.69
C ALA A 71 -15.87 -17.58 12.75
N LYS A 72 -16.55 -17.79 11.60
CA LYS A 72 -17.65 -18.75 11.49
C LYS A 72 -17.21 -20.18 11.71
N SER A 73 -16.05 -20.57 11.16
CA SER A 73 -15.51 -21.93 11.29
C SER A 73 -15.13 -22.27 12.74
N LEU A 74 -14.72 -21.26 13.52
CA LEU A 74 -14.32 -21.44 14.91
C LEU A 74 -15.47 -21.17 15.91
N GLY A 75 -16.65 -20.74 15.43
CA GLY A 75 -17.76 -20.38 16.31
C GLY A 75 -17.47 -19.22 17.25
N ARG A 76 -16.52 -18.34 16.89
CA ARG A 76 -16.14 -17.19 17.71
C ARG A 76 -16.98 -15.98 17.40
N GLU A 77 -17.27 -15.18 18.42
CA GLU A 77 -17.90 -13.88 18.23
C GLU A 77 -17.03 -12.98 17.36
N PHE A 78 -17.65 -12.21 16.47
CA PHE A 78 -16.95 -11.43 15.43
C PHE A 78 -17.36 -9.97 15.51
N PHE A 79 -16.42 -9.11 15.92
CA PHE A 79 -16.57 -7.67 15.90
C PHE A 79 -15.87 -7.09 14.68
N THR A 80 -16.49 -6.11 14.06
CA THR A 80 -15.92 -5.43 12.88
C THR A 80 -15.79 -3.94 13.16
N LEU A 81 -14.60 -3.40 12.92
CA LEU A 81 -14.34 -1.96 12.89
C LEU A 81 -13.78 -1.57 11.52
N SER A 82 -14.30 -0.47 10.98
CA SER A 82 -13.70 0.17 9.82
C SER A 82 -12.75 1.27 10.29
N ALA A 83 -11.48 1.16 9.93
CA ALA A 83 -10.49 2.16 10.32
C ALA A 83 -10.74 3.55 9.70
N VAL A 84 -11.61 3.64 8.70
CA VAL A 84 -12.04 4.92 8.10
C VAL A 84 -12.94 5.73 9.03
N SER A 85 -13.79 5.06 9.82
CA SER A 85 -14.82 5.72 10.64
C SER A 85 -14.67 5.52 12.14
N ALA A 86 -13.93 4.50 12.59
CA ALA A 86 -13.79 4.17 14.00
C ALA A 86 -12.76 5.06 14.71
N GLY A 87 -13.09 5.53 15.92
CA GLY A 87 -12.19 6.26 16.83
C GLY A 87 -11.60 5.36 17.93
N VAL A 88 -10.71 5.93 18.76
CA VAL A 88 -10.15 5.23 19.95
C VAL A 88 -11.26 4.76 20.90
N LYS A 89 -12.35 5.53 20.99
CA LYS A 89 -13.51 5.18 21.85
C LYS A 89 -14.18 3.89 21.37
N ASP A 90 -14.37 3.74 20.07
CA ASP A 90 -15.01 2.56 19.49
C ASP A 90 -14.17 1.30 19.70
N VAL A 91 -12.83 1.44 19.57
CA VAL A 91 -11.87 0.35 19.87
C VAL A 91 -12.01 -0.11 21.32
N ARG A 92 -12.03 0.84 22.27
CA ARG A 92 -12.17 0.51 23.70
C ARG A 92 -13.52 -0.11 24.03
N GLU A 93 -14.59 0.39 23.44
CA GLU A 93 -15.94 -0.16 23.64
C GLU A 93 -16.03 -1.63 23.20
N VAL A 94 -15.42 -1.99 22.07
CA VAL A 94 -15.37 -3.38 21.61
C VAL A 94 -14.53 -4.24 22.54
N ILE A 95 -13.38 -3.74 23.03
CA ILE A 95 -12.55 -4.47 24.00
C ILE A 95 -13.30 -4.70 25.32
N ASP A 96 -14.02 -3.69 25.81
CA ASP A 96 -14.80 -3.80 27.05
C ASP A 96 -15.96 -4.80 26.90
N ARG A 97 -16.63 -4.81 25.74
CA ARG A 97 -17.62 -5.85 25.40
C ARG A 97 -16.99 -7.26 25.36
N ALA A 98 -15.83 -7.39 24.72
CA ALA A 98 -15.11 -8.65 24.67
C ALA A 98 -14.77 -9.17 26.08
N ARG A 99 -14.31 -8.32 26.97
CA ARG A 99 -14.05 -8.66 28.38
C ARG A 99 -15.32 -9.07 29.13
N SER A 100 -16.41 -8.36 28.93
CA SER A 100 -17.69 -8.67 29.58
C SER A 100 -18.27 -10.00 29.08
N ASN A 101 -18.13 -10.29 27.79
CA ASN A 101 -18.65 -11.49 27.18
C ASN A 101 -17.78 -12.74 27.43
N SER A 102 -16.49 -12.56 27.76
CA SER A 102 -15.57 -13.68 28.05
C SER A 102 -16.06 -14.57 29.21
N LEU A 103 -16.86 -14.03 30.12
CA LEU A 103 -17.50 -14.77 31.23
C LEU A 103 -18.60 -15.73 30.73
N PHE A 104 -19.12 -15.55 29.53
CA PHE A 104 -20.24 -16.32 28.95
C PHE A 104 -19.86 -17.13 27.70
N SER A 105 -18.66 -16.92 27.13
CA SER A 105 -18.21 -17.46 25.83
C SER A 105 -17.30 -18.66 25.96
N ASN A 106 -17.63 -19.71 26.73
CA ASN A 106 -16.87 -20.97 26.80
C ASN A 106 -15.33 -20.83 26.78
N GLY A 107 -14.79 -19.68 27.19
CA GLY A 107 -13.35 -19.40 27.22
C GLY A 107 -12.70 -19.06 25.87
N LEU A 108 -13.48 -18.88 24.79
CA LEU A 108 -12.95 -18.51 23.48
C LEU A 108 -12.90 -16.99 23.32
N SER A 109 -11.72 -16.44 23.08
CA SER A 109 -11.56 -15.01 22.79
C SER A 109 -12.28 -14.63 21.48
N PRO A 110 -13.08 -13.56 21.47
CA PRO A 110 -13.73 -13.08 20.25
C PRO A 110 -12.69 -12.56 19.24
N ILE A 111 -13.09 -12.52 17.98
CA ILE A 111 -12.29 -11.95 16.89
C ILE A 111 -12.67 -10.49 16.69
N LEU A 112 -11.68 -9.61 16.73
CA LEU A 112 -11.82 -8.22 16.27
C LEU A 112 -11.21 -8.09 14.88
N PHE A 113 -12.05 -7.86 13.89
CA PHE A 113 -11.64 -7.56 12.53
C PHE A 113 -11.55 -6.05 12.31
N ILE A 114 -10.40 -5.59 11.81
CA ILE A 114 -10.19 -4.18 11.45
C ILE A 114 -9.87 -4.11 9.96
N ASP A 115 -10.80 -3.56 9.19
CA ASP A 115 -10.58 -3.31 7.78
C ASP A 115 -9.77 -2.03 7.57
N GLU A 116 -8.79 -2.09 6.65
CA GLU A 116 -7.85 -1.00 6.34
C GLU A 116 -7.10 -0.49 7.58
N ILE A 117 -6.54 -1.40 8.39
CA ILE A 117 -5.87 -1.11 9.67
C ILE A 117 -4.76 -0.04 9.55
N HIS A 118 -4.16 0.13 8.37
CA HIS A 118 -3.16 1.17 8.08
C HIS A 118 -3.71 2.60 8.26
N ARG A 119 -5.03 2.80 8.27
CA ARG A 119 -5.66 4.10 8.50
C ARG A 119 -5.80 4.45 9.98
N PHE A 120 -5.56 3.50 10.89
CA PHE A 120 -5.51 3.78 12.30
C PHE A 120 -4.24 4.57 12.65
N ASN A 121 -4.38 5.66 13.38
CA ASN A 121 -3.26 6.38 13.97
C ASN A 121 -2.61 5.58 15.11
N LYS A 122 -1.43 6.03 15.58
CA LYS A 122 -0.69 5.35 16.64
C LYS A 122 -1.53 5.11 17.90
N SER A 123 -2.29 6.11 18.35
CA SER A 123 -3.11 5.99 19.57
C SER A 123 -4.23 4.95 19.44
N GLN A 124 -4.77 4.76 18.24
CA GLN A 124 -5.78 3.73 17.96
C GLN A 124 -5.14 2.33 17.95
N GLN A 125 -3.96 2.21 17.36
CA GLN A 125 -3.20 0.96 17.35
C GLN A 125 -2.68 0.60 18.75
N ASP A 126 -2.20 1.58 19.52
CA ASP A 126 -1.76 1.39 20.91
C ASP A 126 -2.90 0.89 21.81
N ALA A 127 -4.14 1.33 21.59
CA ALA A 127 -5.31 0.88 22.34
C ALA A 127 -5.59 -0.64 22.17
N LEU A 128 -5.10 -1.26 21.11
CA LEU A 128 -5.26 -2.70 20.84
C LEU A 128 -4.23 -3.57 21.61
N LEU A 129 -3.05 -2.98 21.94
CA LEU A 129 -1.90 -3.76 22.41
C LEU A 129 -2.21 -4.64 23.61
N GLY A 130 -2.80 -4.05 24.66
CA GLY A 130 -3.12 -4.80 25.89
C GLY A 130 -4.07 -5.96 25.63
N ALA A 131 -5.13 -5.72 24.87
CA ALA A 131 -6.15 -6.74 24.58
C ALA A 131 -5.66 -7.87 23.66
N VAL A 132 -4.68 -7.57 22.80
CA VAL A 132 -4.00 -8.59 21.97
C VAL A 132 -3.00 -9.37 22.79
N GLU A 133 -2.27 -8.70 23.71
CA GLU A 133 -1.24 -9.31 24.54
C GLU A 133 -1.80 -10.26 25.60
N ASP A 134 -2.89 -9.84 26.27
CA ASP A 134 -3.56 -10.64 27.30
C ASP A 134 -4.55 -11.67 26.73
N GLY A 135 -4.74 -11.69 25.39
CA GLY A 135 -5.63 -12.60 24.71
C GLY A 135 -7.12 -12.28 24.90
N THR A 136 -7.48 -11.10 25.39
CA THR A 136 -8.88 -10.65 25.48
C THR A 136 -9.57 -10.70 24.11
N ILE A 137 -8.84 -10.40 23.04
CA ILE A 137 -9.28 -10.50 21.65
C ILE A 137 -8.25 -11.22 20.79
N VAL A 138 -8.70 -11.82 19.70
CA VAL A 138 -7.85 -12.19 18.56
C VAL A 138 -8.02 -11.13 17.48
N LEU A 139 -6.95 -10.41 17.16
CA LEU A 139 -6.97 -9.38 16.13
C LEU A 139 -6.79 -9.99 14.74
N ILE A 140 -7.67 -9.63 13.81
CA ILE A 140 -7.46 -9.82 12.37
C ILE A 140 -7.45 -8.46 11.71
N GLY A 141 -6.26 -7.96 11.34
CA GLY A 141 -6.11 -6.73 10.56
C GLY A 141 -6.14 -7.02 9.06
N ALA A 142 -6.79 -6.20 8.27
CA ALA A 142 -6.70 -6.24 6.81
C ALA A 142 -6.10 -4.93 6.30
N THR A 143 -5.21 -5.02 5.31
CA THR A 143 -4.57 -3.84 4.70
C THR A 143 -4.18 -4.09 3.25
N THR A 144 -4.21 -3.03 2.45
CA THR A 144 -3.62 -3.00 1.11
C THR A 144 -2.20 -2.45 1.11
N GLU A 145 -1.82 -1.72 2.16
CA GLU A 145 -0.49 -1.11 2.32
C GLU A 145 0.47 -2.05 3.05
N ASN A 146 1.77 -1.82 2.87
CA ASN A 146 2.78 -2.65 3.55
C ASN A 146 2.74 -2.45 5.06
N PRO A 147 2.37 -3.47 5.84
CA PRO A 147 2.20 -3.35 7.29
C PRO A 147 3.49 -2.96 8.03
N SER A 148 4.67 -3.22 7.45
CA SER A 148 5.95 -2.84 8.06
C SER A 148 6.15 -1.31 8.18
N PHE A 149 5.42 -0.51 7.39
CA PHE A 149 5.48 0.95 7.44
C PHE A 149 4.30 1.56 8.18
N GLU A 150 3.14 0.90 8.14
CA GLU A 150 1.87 1.49 8.57
C GLU A 150 1.39 0.97 9.94
N VAL A 151 1.84 -0.22 10.34
CA VAL A 151 1.48 -0.81 11.62
C VAL A 151 2.64 -0.65 12.60
N ILE A 152 2.33 -0.21 13.83
CA ILE A 152 3.34 0.00 14.85
C ILE A 152 4.07 -1.30 15.20
N THR A 153 5.38 -1.20 15.40
CA THR A 153 6.26 -2.36 15.70
C THR A 153 5.76 -3.22 16.88
N PRO A 154 5.26 -2.65 18.00
CA PRO A 154 4.72 -3.46 19.10
C PRO A 154 3.52 -4.32 18.70
N LEU A 155 2.66 -3.86 17.79
CA LEU A 155 1.52 -4.63 17.32
C LEU A 155 1.96 -5.70 16.31
N LEU A 156 2.88 -5.37 15.41
CA LEU A 156 3.47 -6.32 14.47
C LEU A 156 4.18 -7.49 15.16
N SER A 157 4.87 -7.23 16.26
CA SER A 157 5.56 -8.29 17.01
C SER A 157 4.61 -9.32 17.65
N ARG A 158 3.32 -9.01 17.75
CA ARG A 158 2.26 -9.85 18.31
C ARG A 158 1.33 -10.45 17.26
N CYS A 159 1.52 -10.10 16.00
CA CYS A 159 0.68 -10.54 14.88
C CYS A 159 1.53 -11.27 13.83
N GLN A 160 1.01 -12.36 13.29
CA GLN A 160 1.58 -12.95 12.07
C GLN A 160 1.13 -12.15 10.86
N VAL A 161 1.96 -12.01 9.82
CA VAL A 161 1.58 -11.34 8.59
C VAL A 161 1.40 -12.39 7.49
N PHE A 162 0.19 -12.46 6.93
CA PHE A 162 -0.13 -13.33 5.80
C PHE A 162 -0.30 -12.48 4.54
N VAL A 163 0.48 -12.83 3.51
CA VAL A 163 0.45 -12.12 2.22
C VAL A 163 -0.55 -12.82 1.30
N LEU A 164 -1.58 -12.09 0.90
CA LEU A 164 -2.53 -12.54 -0.11
C LEU A 164 -2.09 -12.03 -1.49
N LYS A 165 -2.16 -12.92 -2.48
CA LYS A 165 -1.80 -12.64 -3.86
C LYS A 165 -3.03 -12.29 -4.68
N SER A 166 -2.83 -11.50 -5.75
CA SER A 166 -3.86 -11.32 -6.79
C SER A 166 -4.31 -12.68 -7.32
N LEU A 167 -5.57 -12.79 -7.68
CA LEU A 167 -6.12 -14.03 -8.25
C LEU A 167 -5.57 -14.26 -9.65
N GLY A 168 -5.15 -15.49 -9.92
CA GLY A 168 -4.71 -15.90 -11.24
C GLY A 168 -5.86 -16.13 -12.21
N LYS A 169 -5.56 -16.36 -13.50
CA LYS A 169 -6.57 -16.65 -14.51
C LYS A 169 -7.44 -17.85 -14.15
N ASP A 170 -6.85 -18.91 -13.61
CA ASP A 170 -7.57 -20.12 -13.20
C ASP A 170 -8.55 -19.84 -12.05
N ASP A 171 -8.11 -19.02 -11.08
CA ASP A 171 -8.96 -18.62 -9.96
C ASP A 171 -10.15 -17.75 -10.43
N LEU A 172 -9.89 -16.81 -11.35
CA LEU A 172 -10.92 -15.97 -11.96
C LEU A 172 -11.92 -16.80 -12.79
N GLN A 173 -11.44 -17.83 -13.49
CA GLN A 173 -12.31 -18.75 -14.24
C GLN A 173 -13.23 -19.52 -13.29
N ILE A 174 -12.71 -20.05 -12.20
CA ILE A 174 -13.51 -20.74 -11.17
C ILE A 174 -14.59 -19.80 -10.60
N LEU A 175 -14.24 -18.54 -10.32
CA LEU A 175 -15.19 -17.55 -9.82
C LEU A 175 -16.30 -17.25 -10.83
N LEU A 176 -15.94 -17.12 -12.12
CA LEU A 176 -16.88 -16.88 -13.19
C LEU A 176 -17.85 -18.06 -13.33
N ASP A 177 -17.32 -19.28 -13.38
CA ASP A 177 -18.13 -20.51 -13.51
C ASP A 177 -19.07 -20.70 -12.31
N ASN A 178 -18.56 -20.44 -11.09
CA ASN A 178 -19.37 -20.46 -9.88
C ASN A 178 -20.51 -19.41 -9.94
N ALA A 179 -20.23 -18.20 -10.42
CA ALA A 179 -21.25 -17.15 -10.52
C ALA A 179 -22.35 -17.54 -11.53
N LEU A 180 -21.96 -18.10 -12.67
CA LEU A 180 -22.92 -18.51 -13.70
C LEU A 180 -23.80 -19.72 -13.30
N THR A 181 -23.25 -20.62 -12.46
CA THR A 181 -23.92 -21.86 -12.09
C THR A 181 -24.68 -21.80 -10.76
N SER A 182 -24.19 -20.96 -9.81
CA SER A 182 -24.71 -20.98 -8.44
C SER A 182 -25.49 -19.72 -8.05
N ASP A 183 -25.29 -18.58 -8.75
CA ASP A 183 -26.03 -17.36 -8.41
C ASP A 183 -27.51 -17.53 -8.69
N GLU A 184 -28.34 -17.09 -7.75
CA GLU A 184 -29.81 -17.27 -7.83
C GLU A 184 -30.49 -16.51 -8.97
N VAL A 185 -29.81 -15.55 -9.60
CA VAL A 185 -30.29 -14.80 -10.76
C VAL A 185 -29.68 -15.31 -12.06
N LEU A 186 -28.36 -15.47 -12.09
CA LEU A 186 -27.63 -15.77 -13.33
C LEU A 186 -27.84 -17.20 -13.80
N LYS A 187 -27.99 -18.17 -12.89
CA LYS A 187 -28.19 -19.60 -13.24
C LYS A 187 -29.44 -19.88 -14.09
N TYR A 188 -30.42 -18.99 -14.06
CA TYR A 188 -31.64 -19.13 -14.85
C TYR A 188 -31.61 -18.38 -16.17
N ARG A 189 -30.51 -17.61 -16.44
CA ARG A 189 -30.35 -16.90 -17.70
C ARG A 189 -29.56 -17.75 -18.69
N ASN A 190 -29.94 -17.71 -19.97
CA ASN A 190 -29.16 -18.37 -21.02
C ASN A 190 -27.94 -17.52 -21.37
N ILE A 191 -26.85 -17.72 -20.63
CA ILE A 191 -25.58 -16.97 -20.77
C ILE A 191 -24.55 -17.88 -21.45
N LYS A 192 -24.01 -17.43 -22.59
CA LYS A 192 -22.92 -18.09 -23.30
C LYS A 192 -21.68 -17.21 -23.24
N VAL A 193 -20.65 -17.64 -22.50
CA VAL A 193 -19.33 -16.99 -22.48
C VAL A 193 -18.51 -17.56 -23.62
N LYS A 194 -18.18 -16.71 -24.61
CA LYS A 194 -17.32 -17.08 -25.74
C LYS A 194 -15.84 -16.73 -25.47
N GLU A 195 -15.60 -15.61 -24.82
CA GLU A 195 -14.27 -15.10 -24.54
C GLU A 195 -14.22 -14.47 -23.14
N THR A 196 -13.12 -14.66 -22.42
CA THR A 196 -12.95 -14.22 -21.03
C THR A 196 -11.82 -13.21 -20.84
N ASP A 197 -10.98 -12.98 -21.87
CA ASP A 197 -9.78 -12.15 -21.73
C ASP A 197 -10.08 -10.71 -21.30
N ALA A 198 -11.15 -10.10 -21.84
CA ALA A 198 -11.56 -8.76 -21.43
C ALA A 198 -12.04 -8.73 -19.96
N LEU A 199 -12.88 -9.71 -19.54
CA LEU A 199 -13.33 -9.84 -18.15
C LEU A 199 -12.15 -9.94 -17.19
N PHE A 200 -11.17 -10.80 -17.48
CA PHE A 200 -10.01 -11.03 -16.63
C PHE A 200 -9.04 -9.85 -16.64
N ARG A 201 -8.83 -9.24 -17.81
CA ARG A 201 -8.01 -8.03 -17.94
C ARG A 201 -8.58 -6.86 -17.12
N TYR A 202 -9.85 -6.57 -17.24
CA TYR A 202 -10.48 -5.47 -16.51
C TYR A 202 -10.65 -5.75 -15.01
N SER A 203 -10.76 -7.02 -14.60
CA SER A 203 -10.79 -7.38 -13.18
C SER A 203 -9.42 -7.27 -12.50
N ALA A 204 -8.31 -7.40 -13.25
CA ALA A 204 -6.93 -7.30 -12.75
C ALA A 204 -6.67 -8.16 -11.49
N GLY A 205 -7.24 -9.38 -11.44
CA GLY A 205 -7.07 -10.28 -10.28
C GLY A 205 -7.93 -9.95 -9.06
N ASP A 206 -8.90 -9.05 -9.19
CA ASP A 206 -9.86 -8.65 -8.15
C ASP A 206 -11.20 -9.36 -8.39
N ALA A 207 -11.57 -10.26 -7.44
CA ALA A 207 -12.85 -11.00 -7.50
C ALA A 207 -14.08 -10.09 -7.49
N ARG A 208 -14.06 -9.02 -6.69
CA ARG A 208 -15.18 -8.08 -6.58
C ARG A 208 -15.39 -7.34 -7.90
N LYS A 209 -14.30 -6.89 -8.54
CA LYS A 209 -14.35 -6.27 -9.86
C LYS A 209 -14.87 -7.24 -10.92
N LEU A 210 -14.39 -8.48 -10.95
CA LEU A 210 -14.87 -9.49 -11.91
C LEU A 210 -16.39 -9.68 -11.82
N LEU A 211 -16.89 -9.88 -10.60
CA LEU A 211 -18.32 -10.11 -10.38
C LEU A 211 -19.16 -8.86 -10.68
N ASN A 212 -18.68 -7.67 -10.35
CA ASN A 212 -19.33 -6.41 -10.71
C ASN A 212 -19.40 -6.24 -12.25
N ILE A 213 -18.30 -6.49 -12.95
CA ILE A 213 -18.26 -6.42 -14.42
C ILE A 213 -19.29 -7.42 -15.01
N LEU A 214 -19.32 -8.66 -14.49
CA LEU A 214 -20.26 -9.66 -14.92
C LEU A 214 -21.72 -9.21 -14.71
N GLU A 215 -22.03 -8.60 -13.56
CA GLU A 215 -23.37 -8.08 -13.26
C GLU A 215 -23.77 -6.95 -14.20
N ILE A 216 -22.86 -6.01 -14.50
CA ILE A 216 -23.11 -4.92 -15.46
C ILE A 216 -23.32 -5.47 -16.86
N VAL A 217 -22.42 -6.33 -17.34
CA VAL A 217 -22.53 -6.91 -18.69
C VAL A 217 -23.83 -7.68 -18.84
N THR A 218 -24.15 -8.54 -17.87
CA THR A 218 -25.43 -9.30 -17.95
C THR A 218 -26.66 -8.41 -17.80
N GLY A 219 -26.56 -7.32 -17.04
CA GLY A 219 -27.61 -6.31 -16.87
C GLY A 219 -27.91 -5.53 -18.16
N SER A 220 -26.86 -5.19 -18.96
CA SER A 220 -27.00 -4.45 -20.22
C SER A 220 -27.77 -5.25 -21.30
N PHE A 221 -27.91 -6.57 -21.15
CA PHE A 221 -28.67 -7.44 -22.00
C PHE A 221 -30.06 -7.80 -21.44
N ALA A 222 -30.60 -6.95 -20.53
CA ALA A 222 -31.93 -7.18 -19.97
C ALA A 222 -33.00 -7.31 -21.11
N GLY A 223 -33.85 -8.35 -21.01
CA GLY A 223 -34.89 -8.64 -22.01
C GLY A 223 -34.43 -9.46 -23.23
N LYS A 224 -33.17 -9.80 -23.39
CA LYS A 224 -32.69 -10.71 -24.44
C LYS A 224 -32.85 -12.16 -23.99
N LYS A 225 -33.31 -13.04 -24.92
CA LYS A 225 -33.45 -14.48 -24.66
C LYS A 225 -32.12 -15.22 -24.48
N GLU A 226 -31.06 -14.70 -25.08
CA GLU A 226 -29.68 -15.23 -25.00
C GLU A 226 -28.69 -14.08 -24.78
N ILE A 227 -27.79 -14.25 -23.83
CA ILE A 227 -26.73 -13.30 -23.52
C ILE A 227 -25.41 -13.92 -23.98
N VAL A 228 -24.74 -13.28 -24.93
CA VAL A 228 -23.41 -13.70 -25.41
C VAL A 228 -22.40 -12.73 -24.83
N ILE A 229 -21.46 -13.26 -24.03
CA ILE A 229 -20.35 -12.52 -23.46
C ILE A 229 -19.11 -12.81 -24.29
N ASP A 230 -18.60 -11.81 -24.99
CA ASP A 230 -17.34 -11.80 -25.71
C ASP A 230 -16.53 -10.54 -25.35
N ASN A 231 -15.28 -10.45 -25.77
CA ASN A 231 -14.40 -9.33 -25.47
C ASN A 231 -14.95 -7.97 -25.97
N LYS A 232 -15.69 -7.96 -27.08
CA LYS A 232 -16.32 -6.76 -27.64
C LYS A 232 -17.46 -6.27 -26.79
N ALA A 233 -18.35 -7.21 -26.38
CA ALA A 233 -19.49 -6.89 -25.52
C ALA A 233 -19.02 -6.32 -24.16
N VAL A 234 -18.04 -6.97 -23.54
CA VAL A 234 -17.45 -6.50 -22.26
C VAL A 234 -16.85 -5.11 -22.43
N THR A 235 -16.05 -4.90 -23.47
CA THR A 235 -15.41 -3.60 -23.72
C THR A 235 -16.42 -2.50 -23.99
N ALA A 236 -17.45 -2.75 -24.80
CA ALA A 236 -18.51 -1.79 -25.09
C ALA A 236 -19.28 -1.39 -23.83
N CYS A 237 -19.72 -2.38 -23.03
CA CYS A 237 -20.44 -2.11 -21.78
C CYS A 237 -19.59 -1.32 -20.76
N LEU A 238 -18.28 -1.53 -20.73
CA LEU A 238 -17.39 -0.81 -19.85
C LEU A 238 -17.06 0.58 -20.39
N GLN A 239 -16.90 0.78 -21.69
CA GLN A 239 -16.64 2.09 -22.30
C GLN A 239 -17.79 3.08 -22.11
N GLU A 240 -19.02 2.62 -22.10
CA GLU A 240 -20.19 3.44 -21.73
C GLU A 240 -20.22 3.82 -20.24
N ASN A 241 -19.48 3.09 -19.38
CA ASN A 241 -19.44 3.25 -17.93
C ASN A 241 -18.03 3.60 -17.37
N ILE A 242 -17.07 3.99 -18.22
CA ILE A 242 -15.65 4.20 -17.86
C ILE A 242 -15.41 5.21 -16.71
N ALA A 243 -16.34 6.12 -16.44
CA ALA A 243 -16.24 7.04 -15.30
C ALA A 243 -16.21 6.36 -13.92
N ILE A 244 -16.45 5.04 -13.83
CA ILE A 244 -16.62 4.34 -12.53
C ILE A 244 -15.52 3.28 -12.26
N TYR A 245 -14.71 2.84 -13.25
CA TYR A 245 -14.03 1.52 -13.13
C TYR A 245 -12.52 1.50 -13.06
N ASP A 246 -11.76 2.59 -13.27
CA ASP A 246 -10.29 2.46 -13.43
C ASP A 246 -9.43 3.08 -12.31
N LYS A 247 -9.85 3.01 -11.07
CA LYS A 247 -9.02 3.43 -9.91
C LYS A 247 -8.10 2.33 -9.35
N GLY A 248 -7.58 1.42 -10.13
CA GLY A 248 -6.69 0.37 -9.63
C GLY A 248 -6.37 -0.78 -10.59
N GLY A 249 -6.52 -0.59 -11.89
CA GLY A 249 -6.20 -1.58 -12.91
C GLY A 249 -4.74 -1.53 -13.39
N GLU A 250 -4.31 -2.56 -14.11
CA GLU A 250 -2.96 -2.70 -14.69
C GLU A 250 -2.61 -1.51 -15.60
N MET A 251 -3.57 -0.96 -16.35
CA MET A 251 -3.42 0.26 -17.15
C MET A 251 -3.10 1.50 -16.30
N HIS A 252 -3.59 1.56 -15.08
CA HIS A 252 -3.28 2.63 -14.13
C HIS A 252 -1.78 2.61 -13.76
N TYR A 253 -1.24 1.42 -13.40
CA TYR A 253 0.19 1.26 -13.11
C TYR A 253 1.07 1.52 -14.33
N ASP A 254 0.62 1.17 -15.52
CA ASP A 254 1.35 1.42 -16.77
C ASP A 254 1.43 2.91 -17.09
N VAL A 255 0.33 3.65 -16.96
CA VAL A 255 0.30 5.10 -17.20
C VAL A 255 1.14 5.86 -16.17
N ILE A 256 1.05 5.47 -14.88
CA ILE A 256 1.91 6.04 -13.82
C ILE A 256 3.38 5.74 -14.09
N SER A 257 3.71 4.50 -14.46
CA SER A 257 5.07 4.10 -14.79
C SER A 257 5.61 4.86 -16.00
N ALA A 258 4.79 5.06 -17.03
CA ALA A 258 5.14 5.85 -18.18
C ALA A 258 5.34 7.33 -17.82
N PHE A 259 4.49 7.91 -16.98
CA PHE A 259 4.63 9.25 -16.45
C PHE A 259 5.97 9.44 -15.73
N ILE A 260 6.26 8.57 -14.75
CA ILE A 260 7.51 8.60 -13.98
C ILE A 260 8.72 8.51 -14.91
N LYS A 261 8.71 7.55 -15.85
CA LYS A 261 9.82 7.34 -16.80
C LYS A 261 9.99 8.51 -17.76
N SER A 262 8.91 9.17 -18.16
CA SER A 262 8.97 10.38 -19.00
C SER A 262 9.61 11.56 -18.28
N VAL A 263 9.23 11.81 -17.02
CA VAL A 263 9.85 12.86 -16.19
C VAL A 263 11.34 12.52 -15.96
N ARG A 264 11.68 11.28 -15.59
CA ARG A 264 13.04 10.80 -15.40
C ARG A 264 13.87 10.90 -16.69
N GLY A 265 13.27 10.53 -17.81
CA GLY A 265 13.88 10.59 -19.15
C GLY A 265 13.95 11.99 -19.76
N SER A 266 13.49 13.03 -19.05
CA SER A 266 13.54 14.42 -19.48
C SER A 266 12.70 14.72 -20.74
N ASP A 267 11.57 14.03 -20.91
CA ASP A 267 10.58 14.34 -21.95
C ASP A 267 9.35 15.03 -21.36
N PRO A 268 9.27 16.38 -21.37
CA PRO A 268 8.15 17.12 -20.83
C PRO A 268 6.86 16.90 -21.62
N ASN A 269 6.92 16.60 -22.93
CA ASN A 269 5.73 16.39 -23.75
C ASN A 269 5.05 15.04 -23.40
N ALA A 270 5.82 13.97 -23.33
CA ALA A 270 5.32 12.68 -22.89
C ALA A 270 4.82 12.75 -21.44
N ALA A 271 5.55 13.43 -20.55
CA ALA A 271 5.15 13.59 -19.16
C ALA A 271 3.80 14.30 -19.00
N VAL A 272 3.58 15.42 -19.70
CA VAL A 272 2.29 16.14 -19.70
C VAL A 272 1.18 15.31 -20.34
N TYR A 273 1.47 14.55 -21.39
CA TYR A 273 0.49 13.65 -22.00
C TYR A 273 0.03 12.56 -21.03
N TYR A 274 0.95 11.91 -20.33
CA TYR A 274 0.59 10.88 -19.34
C TYR A 274 -0.07 11.49 -18.09
N LEU A 275 0.30 12.72 -17.68
CA LEU A 275 -0.42 13.48 -16.67
C LEU A 275 -1.89 13.68 -17.07
N ALA A 276 -2.14 14.14 -18.29
CA ALA A 276 -3.49 14.35 -18.82
C ALA A 276 -4.28 13.03 -18.84
N ARG A 277 -3.66 11.93 -19.24
CA ARG A 277 -4.30 10.61 -19.20
C ARG A 277 -4.66 10.13 -17.78
N MET A 278 -3.81 10.42 -16.78
CA MET A 278 -4.14 10.13 -15.38
C MET A 278 -5.32 10.96 -14.89
N LEU A 279 -5.34 12.25 -15.19
CA LEU A 279 -6.42 13.15 -14.77
C LEU A 279 -7.75 12.82 -15.46
N ASP A 280 -7.73 12.51 -16.77
CA ASP A 280 -8.90 12.07 -17.54
C ASP A 280 -9.44 10.72 -17.04
N GLY A 281 -8.55 9.82 -16.66
CA GLY A 281 -8.89 8.55 -16.00
C GLY A 281 -9.38 8.67 -14.54
N GLY A 282 -9.46 9.88 -14.00
CA GLY A 282 -9.98 10.13 -12.64
C GLY A 282 -8.99 9.81 -11.51
N GLU A 283 -7.69 9.82 -11.80
CA GLU A 283 -6.66 9.65 -10.77
C GLU A 283 -6.75 10.75 -9.71
N ASP A 284 -6.44 10.40 -8.45
CA ASP A 284 -6.36 11.35 -7.36
C ASP A 284 -5.24 12.39 -7.62
N PRO A 285 -5.58 13.69 -7.78
CA PRO A 285 -4.59 14.74 -8.01
C PRO A 285 -3.52 14.80 -6.91
N LEU A 286 -3.88 14.46 -5.67
CA LEU A 286 -2.93 14.40 -4.55
C LEU A 286 -1.97 13.21 -4.68
N PHE A 287 -2.42 12.09 -5.23
CA PHE A 287 -1.53 10.97 -5.55
C PHE A 287 -0.49 11.40 -6.58
N ILE A 288 -0.90 12.09 -7.66
CA ILE A 288 0.01 12.60 -8.68
C ILE A 288 1.01 13.59 -8.05
N ALA A 289 0.53 14.52 -7.22
CA ALA A 289 1.39 15.49 -6.53
C ALA A 289 2.41 14.81 -5.61
N ARG A 290 2.02 13.75 -4.87
CA ARG A 290 2.97 12.92 -4.08
C ARG A 290 4.05 12.30 -4.95
N ARG A 291 3.70 11.79 -6.13
CA ARG A 291 4.67 11.23 -7.08
C ARG A 291 5.66 12.28 -7.60
N LEU A 292 5.19 13.51 -7.85
CA LEU A 292 6.07 14.62 -8.23
C LEU A 292 7.05 14.98 -7.10
N CYS A 293 6.64 14.96 -5.83
CA CYS A 293 7.55 15.16 -4.70
C CYS A 293 8.65 14.07 -4.63
N ILE A 294 8.28 12.81 -4.88
CA ILE A 294 9.25 11.70 -4.93
C ILE A 294 10.22 11.90 -6.10
N LEU A 295 9.74 12.19 -7.31
CA LEU A 295 10.57 12.43 -8.48
C LEU A 295 11.51 13.62 -8.31
N ALA A 296 11.04 14.69 -7.65
CA ALA A 296 11.85 15.86 -7.33
C ALA A 296 13.04 15.51 -6.41
N ALA A 297 12.86 14.59 -5.47
CA ALA A 297 13.91 14.16 -4.53
C ALA A 297 14.79 13.05 -5.12
N GLU A 298 14.19 12.07 -5.83
CA GLU A 298 14.87 10.87 -6.34
C GLU A 298 15.65 11.14 -7.62
N ASP A 299 15.02 11.81 -8.60
CA ASP A 299 15.56 11.94 -9.95
C ASP A 299 16.20 13.31 -10.24
N VAL A 300 15.65 14.40 -9.69
CA VAL A 300 16.24 15.74 -9.83
C VAL A 300 17.24 16.01 -8.71
N GLY A 301 16.87 15.71 -7.48
CA GLY A 301 17.76 15.71 -6.33
C GLY A 301 18.60 17.00 -6.20
N LEU A 302 19.89 16.82 -5.95
CA LEU A 302 20.85 17.92 -5.75
C LEU A 302 21.20 18.67 -7.04
N ALA A 303 20.85 18.18 -8.22
CA ALA A 303 21.06 18.90 -9.46
C ALA A 303 20.22 20.19 -9.54
N ASN A 304 19.04 20.21 -8.87
CA ASN A 304 18.19 21.39 -8.76
C ASN A 304 17.39 21.37 -7.43
N PRO A 305 17.93 21.92 -6.33
CA PRO A 305 17.25 21.90 -5.03
C PRO A 305 15.86 22.56 -5.02
N ASN A 306 15.59 23.48 -5.94
CA ASN A 306 14.28 24.14 -6.06
C ASN A 306 13.19 23.17 -6.52
N ALA A 307 13.54 22.06 -7.12
CA ALA A 307 12.59 21.04 -7.60
C ALA A 307 11.71 20.49 -6.46
N LEU A 308 12.31 20.16 -5.33
CA LEU A 308 11.59 19.66 -4.17
C LEU A 308 10.70 20.74 -3.54
N LEU A 309 11.17 22.00 -3.51
CA LEU A 309 10.38 23.13 -3.02
C LEU A 309 9.14 23.37 -3.90
N LEU A 310 9.32 23.37 -5.22
CA LEU A 310 8.21 23.53 -6.16
C LEU A 310 7.21 22.35 -6.04
N ALA A 311 7.70 21.11 -5.98
CA ALA A 311 6.84 19.94 -5.86
C ALA A 311 6.03 19.96 -4.54
N ASN A 312 6.65 20.36 -3.43
CA ASN A 312 5.95 20.52 -2.17
C ASN A 312 4.90 21.64 -2.21
N SER A 313 5.23 22.79 -2.82
CA SER A 313 4.27 23.88 -3.04
C SER A 313 3.11 23.42 -3.92
N THR A 314 3.39 22.66 -4.98
CA THR A 314 2.37 22.07 -5.85
C THR A 314 1.44 21.16 -5.07
N PHE A 315 1.99 20.29 -4.21
CA PHE A 315 1.17 19.42 -3.36
C PHE A 315 0.20 20.21 -2.47
N GLN A 316 0.67 21.28 -1.83
CA GLN A 316 -0.15 22.14 -0.98
C GLN A 316 -1.23 22.88 -1.77
N ILE A 317 -0.88 23.41 -2.94
CA ILE A 317 -1.83 24.12 -3.83
C ILE A 317 -2.91 23.15 -4.31
N VAL A 318 -2.53 21.97 -4.81
CA VAL A 318 -3.48 20.93 -5.27
C VAL A 318 -4.44 20.53 -4.16
N HIS A 319 -3.95 20.38 -2.93
CA HIS A 319 -4.78 20.10 -1.77
C HIS A 319 -5.79 21.22 -1.47
N THR A 320 -5.40 22.47 -1.69
CA THR A 320 -6.20 23.65 -1.35
C THR A 320 -7.26 23.96 -2.40
N ILE A 321 -6.89 23.93 -3.69
CA ILE A 321 -7.78 24.40 -4.77
C ILE A 321 -8.64 23.28 -5.38
N GLY A 322 -8.14 22.03 -5.39
CA GLY A 322 -8.85 20.91 -6.00
C GLY A 322 -9.01 21.01 -7.53
N MET A 323 -9.75 20.05 -8.10
CA MET A 323 -10.07 20.03 -9.53
C MET A 323 -11.24 20.98 -9.83
N PRO A 324 -11.32 21.58 -11.04
CA PRO A 324 -10.48 21.32 -12.20
C PRO A 324 -9.18 22.14 -12.27
N GLU A 325 -8.97 23.14 -11.42
CA GLU A 325 -7.83 24.07 -11.50
C GLU A 325 -6.50 23.43 -11.10
N ALA A 326 -6.51 22.40 -10.24
CA ALA A 326 -5.31 21.65 -9.81
C ALA A 326 -4.47 21.09 -10.98
N ARG A 327 -5.06 20.88 -12.16
CA ARG A 327 -4.34 20.46 -13.37
C ARG A 327 -3.23 21.41 -13.77
N ILE A 328 -3.38 22.71 -13.47
CA ILE A 328 -2.45 23.75 -13.90
C ILE A 328 -1.12 23.67 -13.12
N PRO A 329 -1.12 23.74 -11.76
CA PRO A 329 0.11 23.57 -10.99
C PRO A 329 0.73 22.17 -11.15
N LEU A 330 -0.07 21.12 -11.37
CA LEU A 330 0.45 19.79 -11.68
C LEU A 330 1.22 19.77 -13.01
N ALA A 331 0.70 20.42 -14.04
CA ALA A 331 1.39 20.53 -15.34
C ALA A 331 2.67 21.36 -15.25
N GLU A 332 2.62 22.50 -14.55
CA GLU A 332 3.79 23.37 -14.32
C GLU A 332 4.92 22.58 -13.62
N CYS A 333 4.61 21.92 -12.52
CA CYS A 333 5.57 21.11 -11.78
C CYS A 333 6.12 19.96 -12.65
N THR A 334 5.26 19.27 -13.39
CA THR A 334 5.66 18.17 -14.29
C THR A 334 6.66 18.63 -15.32
N ILE A 335 6.38 19.75 -16.00
CA ILE A 335 7.27 20.34 -17.00
C ILE A 335 8.60 20.76 -16.37
N TYR A 336 8.54 21.43 -15.22
CA TYR A 336 9.74 21.85 -14.49
C TYR A 336 10.65 20.68 -14.13
N LEU A 337 10.10 19.61 -13.55
CA LEU A 337 10.86 18.42 -13.18
C LEU A 337 11.40 17.69 -14.41
N ALA A 338 10.60 17.52 -15.45
CA ALA A 338 11.04 16.88 -16.69
C ALA A 338 12.18 17.66 -17.36
N SER A 339 12.14 19.01 -17.32
CA SER A 339 13.15 19.88 -17.93
C SER A 339 14.37 20.16 -17.03
N SER A 340 14.35 19.75 -15.77
CA SER A 340 15.46 19.94 -14.84
C SER A 340 16.60 18.95 -15.11
N ALA A 341 17.84 19.36 -14.79
CA ALA A 341 18.97 18.45 -14.71
C ALA A 341 18.67 17.33 -13.69
N LYS A 342 19.22 16.15 -13.90
CA LYS A 342 18.95 14.95 -13.09
C LYS A 342 20.14 14.59 -12.22
N SER A 343 19.87 14.19 -10.99
CA SER A 343 20.84 13.58 -10.07
C SER A 343 20.11 12.67 -9.08
N ASN A 344 20.55 11.44 -9.00
CA ASN A 344 20.11 10.48 -7.99
C ASN A 344 21.19 10.25 -6.92
N SER A 345 22.18 11.13 -6.80
CA SER A 345 23.31 10.98 -5.88
C SER A 345 22.89 10.77 -4.43
N ALA A 346 21.91 11.54 -3.95
CA ALA A 346 21.36 11.41 -2.60
C ALA A 346 20.58 10.09 -2.41
N TYR A 347 19.80 9.67 -3.42
CA TYR A 347 19.08 8.39 -3.39
C TYR A 347 20.04 7.20 -3.33
N MET A 348 21.12 7.21 -4.12
CA MET A 348 22.14 6.18 -4.09
C MET A 348 22.86 6.14 -2.74
N ALA A 349 23.23 7.31 -2.20
CA ALA A 349 23.90 7.43 -0.92
C ALA A 349 23.09 6.82 0.24
N ILE A 350 21.80 7.14 0.35
CA ILE A 350 20.97 6.59 1.42
C ILE A 350 20.73 5.08 1.26
N ASN A 351 20.55 4.59 0.03
CA ASN A 351 20.35 3.16 -0.19
C ASN A 351 21.59 2.34 0.15
N GLU A 352 22.78 2.82 -0.22
CA GLU A 352 24.02 2.16 0.18
C GLU A 352 24.21 2.20 1.70
N ALA A 353 23.99 3.36 2.33
CA ALA A 353 24.09 3.51 3.78
C ALA A 353 23.11 2.59 4.53
N LEU A 354 21.87 2.44 4.05
CA LEU A 354 20.88 1.51 4.61
C LEU A 354 21.32 0.05 4.49
N GLY A 355 21.94 -0.33 3.36
CA GLY A 355 22.53 -1.66 3.19
C GLY A 355 23.58 -1.95 4.25
N VAL A 356 24.53 -1.06 4.39
CA VAL A 356 25.64 -1.17 5.37
C VAL A 356 25.13 -1.14 6.81
N ALA A 357 24.18 -0.28 7.13
CA ALA A 357 23.62 -0.19 8.47
C ALA A 357 22.93 -1.49 8.92
N LYS A 358 22.36 -2.26 7.99
CA LYS A 358 21.81 -3.59 8.28
C LYS A 358 22.87 -4.63 8.62
N GLU A 359 24.05 -4.52 8.01
CA GLU A 359 25.16 -5.42 8.21
C GLU A 359 25.98 -5.06 9.47
N THR A 360 25.96 -3.80 9.89
CA THR A 360 26.79 -3.25 10.97
C THR A 360 25.98 -2.75 12.17
N GLN A 361 24.89 -3.45 12.51
CA GLN A 361 23.99 -3.05 13.62
C GLN A 361 24.69 -2.97 14.99
N THR A 362 25.79 -3.67 15.17
CA THR A 362 26.58 -3.71 16.41
C THR A 362 27.73 -2.70 16.44
N ALA A 363 27.97 -1.97 15.34
CA ALA A 363 29.03 -0.96 15.29
C ALA A 363 28.76 0.17 16.28
N SER A 364 29.72 0.39 17.15
CA SER A 364 29.59 1.37 18.23
C SER A 364 29.81 2.80 17.73
N VAL A 365 28.94 3.72 18.15
CA VAL A 365 29.19 5.15 17.94
C VAL A 365 30.46 5.56 18.72
N PRO A 366 31.41 6.27 18.10
CA PRO A 366 32.63 6.74 18.79
C PRO A 366 32.32 7.50 20.08
N LEU A 367 33.08 7.27 21.15
CA LEU A 367 32.80 7.83 22.47
C LEU A 367 32.76 9.36 22.45
N TYR A 368 33.67 10.00 21.70
CA TYR A 368 33.71 11.46 21.56
C TYR A 368 32.50 12.08 20.87
N LEU A 369 31.68 11.28 20.15
CA LEU A 369 30.43 11.75 19.56
C LEU A 369 29.21 11.54 20.46
N ARG A 370 29.37 10.85 21.58
CA ARG A 370 28.30 10.60 22.53
C ARG A 370 28.18 11.74 23.53
N ASN A 371 26.96 12.16 23.85
CA ASN A 371 26.74 13.13 24.91
C ASN A 371 27.04 12.55 26.30
N ALA A 372 27.61 13.34 27.20
CA ALA A 372 27.91 13.00 28.60
C ALA A 372 27.01 13.77 29.59
N PRO A 373 25.70 13.51 29.70
CA PRO A 373 24.81 14.27 30.58
C PRO A 373 24.99 13.94 32.07
N THR A 374 25.77 12.92 32.42
CA THR A 374 26.02 12.51 33.81
C THR A 374 27.53 12.37 34.07
N LYS A 375 27.95 12.57 35.34
CA LYS A 375 29.35 12.36 35.74
C LYS A 375 29.87 10.96 35.40
N LEU A 376 29.07 9.94 35.56
CA LEU A 376 29.44 8.57 35.19
C LEU A 376 29.78 8.44 33.69
N MET A 377 29.05 9.13 32.83
CA MET A 377 29.31 9.12 31.38
C MET A 377 30.59 9.88 31.06
N GLU A 378 30.89 11.00 31.74
CA GLU A 378 32.17 11.70 31.63
C GLU A 378 33.34 10.79 32.07
N GLU A 379 33.20 10.10 33.21
CA GLU A 379 34.22 9.14 33.71
C GLU A 379 34.41 7.95 32.73
N LEU A 380 33.40 7.59 31.97
CA LEU A 380 33.46 6.55 30.90
C LEU A 380 34.05 7.09 29.58
N GLY A 381 34.50 8.35 29.51
CA GLY A 381 35.13 8.96 28.35
C GLY A 381 34.13 9.42 27.26
N TYR A 382 32.86 9.63 27.61
CA TYR A 382 31.88 10.19 26.67
C TYR A 382 32.21 11.68 26.44
N ALA A 383 32.10 12.13 25.18
CA ALA A 383 32.45 13.46 24.70
C ALA A 383 33.94 13.83 24.82
N ASP A 384 34.78 12.92 25.34
CA ASP A 384 36.23 13.18 25.46
C ASP A 384 36.89 13.25 24.07
N GLY A 385 37.56 14.38 23.78
CA GLY A 385 38.18 14.63 22.48
C GLY A 385 37.24 15.20 21.42
N TYR A 386 35.95 15.44 21.72
CA TYR A 386 35.04 16.14 20.79
C TYR A 386 35.50 17.58 20.56
N LYS A 387 35.53 17.98 19.29
CA LYS A 387 35.93 19.33 18.87
C LYS A 387 34.70 20.02 18.24
N TYR A 388 34.27 21.12 18.87
CA TYR A 388 33.15 21.89 18.36
C TYR A 388 33.53 22.68 17.11
N ALA A 389 33.09 22.29 15.94
CA ALA A 389 33.55 22.81 14.66
C ALA A 389 33.43 24.34 14.51
N HIS A 390 32.46 24.99 15.17
CA HIS A 390 32.29 26.45 15.11
C HIS A 390 33.43 27.23 15.78
N GLU A 391 34.26 26.61 16.63
CA GLU A 391 35.41 27.21 17.26
C GLU A 391 36.68 27.16 16.38
N TYR A 392 36.61 26.50 15.22
CA TYR A 392 37.72 26.29 14.32
C TYR A 392 37.57 27.08 13.02
N PRO A 393 38.71 27.48 12.37
CA PRO A 393 38.66 28.18 11.09
C PRO A 393 37.86 27.44 10.03
N GLY A 394 36.99 28.17 9.33
CA GLY A 394 36.13 27.59 8.30
C GLY A 394 35.02 26.68 8.85
N HIS A 395 34.82 26.66 10.17
CA HIS A 395 33.82 25.78 10.85
C HIS A 395 34.02 24.30 10.50
N PHE A 396 35.28 23.89 10.41
CA PHE A 396 35.63 22.53 10.02
C PHE A 396 36.69 21.94 10.97
N VAL A 397 36.50 20.66 11.27
CA VAL A 397 37.48 19.86 12.06
C VAL A 397 37.65 18.52 11.33
N ASP A 398 38.92 18.17 11.09
CA ASP A 398 39.25 16.83 10.57
C ASP A 398 39.15 15.81 11.72
N LEU A 399 37.91 15.33 11.96
CA LEU A 399 37.59 14.31 12.95
C LEU A 399 36.87 13.17 12.24
N GLU A 400 37.12 11.93 12.61
CA GLU A 400 36.37 10.82 12.07
C GLU A 400 34.96 10.75 12.73
N PHE A 401 33.91 10.73 11.93
CA PHE A 401 32.53 10.68 12.43
C PHE A 401 31.90 9.32 12.27
N MET A 402 32.53 8.41 11.53
CA MET A 402 32.07 7.04 11.38
C MET A 402 32.49 6.16 12.54
N PRO A 403 31.78 5.07 12.84
CA PRO A 403 32.30 3.97 13.62
C PRO A 403 33.65 3.50 13.07
N GLU A 404 34.52 2.97 13.94
CA GLU A 404 35.88 2.55 13.58
C GLU A 404 35.89 1.55 12.40
N GLU A 405 34.93 0.61 12.39
CA GLU A 405 34.78 -0.42 11.34
C GLU A 405 34.38 0.19 9.98
N LEU A 406 33.86 1.41 9.99
CA LEU A 406 33.39 2.13 8.80
C LEU A 406 34.25 3.34 8.44
N ALA A 407 35.32 3.57 9.19
CA ALA A 407 36.23 4.69 8.95
C ALA A 407 36.77 4.65 7.51
N GLY A 408 36.70 5.81 6.83
CA GLY A 408 37.13 5.91 5.43
C GLY A 408 36.06 5.49 4.40
N ARG A 409 34.90 4.99 4.80
CA ARG A 409 33.82 4.64 3.87
C ARG A 409 33.09 5.88 3.35
N LYS A 410 32.81 5.89 2.05
CA LYS A 410 32.11 6.98 1.38
C LYS A 410 30.76 6.49 0.85
N PHE A 411 29.68 7.21 1.17
CA PHE A 411 28.33 6.94 0.67
C PHE A 411 27.88 7.97 -0.38
N TYR A 412 28.24 9.22 -0.20
CA TYR A 412 27.84 10.28 -1.13
C TYR A 412 28.93 10.53 -2.16
N GLU A 413 28.56 10.42 -3.43
CA GLU A 413 29.37 10.81 -4.58
C GLU A 413 28.63 11.90 -5.36
N PRO A 414 29.16 13.14 -5.46
CA PRO A 414 28.55 14.19 -6.24
C PRO A 414 28.44 13.80 -7.72
N ALA A 415 27.25 13.95 -8.28
CA ALA A 415 27.00 13.70 -9.69
C ALA A 415 27.64 14.81 -10.56
N ASP A 416 27.78 14.52 -11.86
CA ASP A 416 28.41 15.44 -12.81
C ASP A 416 27.39 16.46 -13.32
N ASN A 417 27.19 17.54 -12.54
CA ASN A 417 26.32 18.67 -12.87
C ASN A 417 26.79 19.93 -12.15
N LYS A 418 26.40 21.09 -12.67
CA LYS A 418 26.84 22.40 -12.19
C LYS A 418 26.63 22.67 -10.70
N GLN A 419 25.54 22.16 -10.11
CA GLN A 419 25.23 22.38 -8.70
C GLN A 419 26.12 21.49 -7.81
N GLU A 420 26.29 20.25 -8.17
CA GLU A 420 27.12 19.31 -7.40
C GLU A 420 28.61 19.52 -7.63
N ASP A 421 29.05 20.18 -8.69
CA ASP A 421 30.44 20.64 -8.84
C ASP A 421 30.87 21.57 -7.72
N GLY A 422 29.99 22.49 -7.30
CA GLY A 422 30.23 23.35 -6.15
C GLY A 422 30.38 22.57 -4.84
N LEU A 423 29.53 21.53 -4.65
CA LEU A 423 29.63 20.64 -3.50
C LEU A 423 30.91 19.78 -3.56
N ARG A 424 31.26 19.25 -4.73
CA ARG A 424 32.47 18.47 -4.98
C ARG A 424 33.72 19.28 -4.59
N ASN A 425 33.88 20.50 -5.13
CA ASN A 425 35.02 21.37 -4.82
C ASN A 425 35.13 21.65 -3.33
N ARG A 426 34.03 21.88 -2.63
CA ARG A 426 34.02 22.05 -1.18
C ARG A 426 34.44 20.78 -0.47
N LEU A 427 33.93 19.61 -0.83
CA LEU A 427 34.26 18.33 -0.23
C LEU A 427 35.73 17.94 -0.45
N GLU A 428 36.29 18.18 -1.64
CA GLU A 428 37.71 17.99 -1.94
C GLU A 428 38.61 18.86 -1.06
N SER A 429 38.16 20.07 -0.74
CA SER A 429 38.89 20.97 0.17
C SER A 429 38.82 20.55 1.63
N LEU A 430 37.66 20.07 2.11
CA LEU A 430 37.41 19.69 3.50
C LEU A 430 37.84 18.25 3.81
N TRP A 431 37.52 17.34 2.90
CA TRP A 431 37.67 15.90 3.07
C TRP A 431 38.50 15.25 1.97
N PRO A 432 39.79 15.66 1.78
CA PRO A 432 40.64 15.10 0.71
C PRO A 432 40.85 13.58 0.84
N LYS A 433 40.70 13.01 2.05
CA LYS A 433 40.79 11.57 2.29
C LYS A 433 39.63 10.79 1.67
N TYR A 434 38.45 11.40 1.55
CA TYR A 434 37.26 10.80 0.92
C TYR A 434 37.10 11.26 -0.53
N TYR A 435 37.50 12.48 -0.84
CA TYR A 435 37.34 13.17 -2.11
C TYR A 435 38.72 13.67 -2.59
N PRO A 436 39.59 12.77 -3.08
CA PRO A 436 40.88 13.20 -3.64
C PRO A 436 40.65 14.05 -4.88
N LYS A 437 41.43 15.13 -5.03
CA LYS A 437 41.45 15.94 -6.24
C LYS A 437 41.84 15.04 -7.42
N LYS A 438 40.99 15.06 -8.45
CA LYS A 438 41.23 14.35 -9.71
C LYS A 438 42.35 15.03 -10.50
#